data_0327d3e8b3f2ab6d86c7ed687922456a
#
_entry.id   0327d3e8b3f2ab6d86c7ed687922456a
#
_cell.length_a   1.000
_cell.length_b   1.000
_cell.length_c   1.000
_cell.angle_alpha   90.00
_cell.angle_beta   90.00
_cell.angle_gamma   90.00
#
_symmetry.space_group_name_H-M   'P 1'
#
loop_
_entity.id
_entity.type
_entity.pdbx_description
1 polymer ?
#
loop_
_entity_poly.entity_id
_entity_poly.type
_entity_poly.pdbx_seq_one_letter_code
_entity_poly.pdbx_strand_id
1 'polypeptide(L)'
;MSTQPRAVAVRFLRDLFKHHHHLDFLSQDVDFLDLDERNRRLVTELVYGVLRNRRLLDHHVGELSRTPIERLDESILWVLRLALYEIEFLRIPDHAAVHQAVELCRQFRKASAAGLVNAILRRFLREKPALPEGVSARALAVRFSHPEWLVQRYLTRYGAEQTEHLLRRNNEPPVPALWVNIFKTDLQSFCRQLESEGISYQVYPRLPNCITVDASGFTQHRAYKEGLCFFMDVASQEIAYLAEVRNHRRLADFCCAPGGKSFLLASQKEKDAQLCCCDSSFARLRETRNRAQFLQVPDLNFIHADLTSTPPFRKPFDFVLLDVSCSGVGTLRSNPDIRWKIREDDLFRFHSKQVSLLQSGFSVLRPGGVLTYSTCSTEPEENEEVIEEFLGEEPNAALIGDFHRTYPAPHPGDCFFAARVRRVGP
;
A
#
# COMPACT_ATOMS: atom_id res chain seq x y z
N MET A 1 27.34 -13.50 15.51
CA MET A 1 27.72 -12.08 15.34
C MET A 1 26.45 -11.28 15.56
N SER A 2 26.44 -10.29 16.45
CA SER A 2 25.25 -9.45 16.67
C SER A 2 24.87 -8.78 15.36
N THR A 3 23.70 -9.06 14.83
CA THR A 3 23.22 -8.49 13.57
C THR A 3 22.91 -7.01 13.80
N GLN A 4 23.71 -6.13 13.24
CA GLN A 4 23.51 -4.68 13.44
C GLN A 4 22.27 -4.19 12.67
N PRO A 5 21.32 -3.50 13.32
CA PRO A 5 20.05 -3.07 12.68
C PRO A 5 20.24 -2.30 11.38
N ARG A 6 21.23 -1.39 11.33
CA ARG A 6 21.54 -0.60 10.14
C ARG A 6 22.04 -1.45 8.97
N ALA A 7 22.81 -2.49 9.25
CA ALA A 7 23.26 -3.42 8.22
C ALA A 7 22.09 -4.25 7.67
N VAL A 8 21.14 -4.64 8.51
CA VAL A 8 19.89 -5.29 8.09
C VAL A 8 19.09 -4.33 7.17
N ALA A 9 18.89 -3.08 7.57
CA ALA A 9 18.17 -2.10 6.77
C ALA A 9 18.83 -1.88 5.39
N VAL A 10 20.14 -1.70 5.32
CA VAL A 10 20.86 -1.50 4.04
C VAL A 10 20.77 -2.74 3.16
N ARG A 11 20.94 -3.96 3.71
CA ARG A 11 20.76 -5.20 2.94
C ARG A 11 19.36 -5.32 2.39
N PHE A 12 18.36 -5.16 3.25
CA PHE A 12 16.97 -5.26 2.85
C PHE A 12 16.63 -4.25 1.75
N LEU A 13 17.01 -2.96 1.89
CA LEU A 13 16.78 -1.93 0.88
C LEU A 13 17.43 -2.27 -0.46
N ARG A 14 18.65 -2.78 -0.46
CA ARG A 14 19.33 -3.22 -1.68
C ARG A 14 18.58 -4.39 -2.34
N ASP A 15 18.24 -5.41 -1.55
CA ASP A 15 17.65 -6.65 -2.06
C ASP A 15 16.19 -6.44 -2.51
N LEU A 16 15.47 -5.47 -1.90
CA LEU A 16 14.13 -5.03 -2.29
C LEU A 16 14.04 -4.60 -3.77
N PHE A 17 15.07 -3.89 -4.26
CA PHE A 17 15.11 -3.46 -5.67
C PHE A 17 15.77 -4.48 -6.59
N LYS A 18 16.78 -5.19 -6.11
CA LYS A 18 17.49 -6.19 -6.90
C LYS A 18 16.62 -7.41 -7.24
N HIS A 19 15.77 -7.84 -6.31
CA HIS A 19 14.94 -9.03 -6.45
C HIS A 19 13.45 -8.74 -6.63
N HIS A 20 13.08 -7.46 -6.81
CA HIS A 20 11.69 -7.02 -6.95
C HIS A 20 10.77 -7.49 -5.81
N HIS A 21 11.31 -7.65 -4.60
CA HIS A 21 10.51 -7.99 -3.43
C HIS A 21 9.50 -6.89 -3.10
N HIS A 22 8.41 -7.26 -2.42
CA HIS A 22 7.49 -6.30 -1.81
C HIS A 22 8.01 -5.90 -0.42
N LEU A 23 7.62 -4.71 0.04
CA LEU A 23 8.03 -4.19 1.35
C LEU A 23 7.59 -5.10 2.52
N ASP A 24 6.46 -5.80 2.36
CA ASP A 24 5.95 -6.77 3.34
C ASP A 24 6.93 -7.92 3.66
N PHE A 25 7.84 -8.22 2.73
CA PHE A 25 8.90 -9.22 2.97
C PHE A 25 9.85 -8.85 4.11
N LEU A 26 9.87 -7.57 4.56
CA LEU A 26 10.65 -7.19 5.74
C LEU A 26 10.24 -8.00 6.97
N SER A 27 8.95 -8.25 7.15
CA SER A 27 8.43 -9.03 8.26
C SER A 27 8.77 -10.54 8.20
N GLN A 28 9.30 -11.02 7.08
CA GLN A 28 9.70 -12.40 6.83
C GLN A 28 11.22 -12.56 6.74
N ASP A 29 11.97 -11.46 6.75
CA ASP A 29 13.43 -11.46 6.68
C ASP A 29 14.03 -12.07 7.96
N VAL A 30 14.86 -13.09 7.80
CA VAL A 30 15.43 -13.87 8.93
C VAL A 30 16.28 -12.98 9.84
N ASP A 31 17.11 -12.11 9.27
CA ASP A 31 17.95 -11.22 10.04
C ASP A 31 17.14 -10.16 10.78
N PHE A 32 15.99 -9.75 10.22
CA PHE A 32 15.05 -8.86 10.90
C PHE A 32 14.34 -9.57 12.06
N LEU A 33 13.95 -10.83 11.88
CA LEU A 33 13.27 -11.63 12.91
C LEU A 33 14.17 -11.95 14.10
N ASP A 34 15.48 -12.06 13.87
CA ASP A 34 16.49 -12.30 14.92
C ASP A 34 16.77 -11.07 15.80
N LEU A 35 16.28 -9.88 15.42
CA LEU A 35 16.45 -8.68 16.21
C LEU A 35 15.45 -8.62 17.38
N ASP A 36 15.84 -7.95 18.46
CA ASP A 36 14.92 -7.56 19.50
C ASP A 36 13.90 -6.51 19.00
N GLU A 37 12.84 -6.28 19.76
CA GLU A 37 11.73 -5.39 19.36
C GLU A 37 12.20 -3.96 19.09
N ARG A 38 13.10 -3.40 19.90
CA ARG A 38 13.64 -2.05 19.71
C ARG A 38 14.40 -1.94 18.40
N ASN A 39 15.24 -2.91 18.11
CA ASN A 39 16.03 -2.94 16.87
C ASN A 39 15.16 -3.21 15.65
N ARG A 40 14.12 -4.03 15.74
CA ARG A 40 13.10 -4.19 14.67
C ARG A 40 12.38 -2.88 14.37
N ARG A 41 11.97 -2.12 15.37
CA ARG A 41 11.38 -0.78 15.19
C ARG A 41 12.35 0.16 14.48
N LEU A 42 13.62 0.16 14.87
CA LEU A 42 14.63 0.98 14.21
C LEU A 42 14.83 0.58 12.74
N VAL A 43 14.92 -0.71 12.41
CA VAL A 43 15.02 -1.16 11.01
C VAL A 43 13.80 -0.74 10.21
N THR A 44 12.60 -0.92 10.74
CA THR A 44 11.35 -0.48 10.09
C THR A 44 11.38 1.03 9.83
N GLU A 45 11.73 1.84 10.83
CA GLU A 45 11.85 3.29 10.68
C GLU A 45 12.86 3.66 9.59
N LEU A 46 14.05 3.06 9.60
CA LEU A 46 15.08 3.33 8.61
C LEU A 46 14.66 2.93 7.19
N VAL A 47 14.05 1.76 7.02
CA VAL A 47 13.62 1.27 5.70
C VAL A 47 12.51 2.17 5.14
N TYR A 48 11.45 2.39 5.89
CA TYR A 48 10.33 3.23 5.44
C TYR A 48 10.72 4.68 5.26
N GLY A 49 11.50 5.23 6.18
CA GLY A 49 11.96 6.62 6.14
C GLY A 49 12.88 6.90 4.97
N VAL A 50 13.84 6.03 4.69
CA VAL A 50 14.72 6.15 3.52
C VAL A 50 13.92 6.05 2.22
N LEU A 51 12.95 5.12 2.12
CA LEU A 51 12.11 4.99 0.93
C LEU A 51 11.23 6.23 0.70
N ARG A 52 10.62 6.79 1.75
CA ARG A 52 9.82 8.01 1.67
C ARG A 52 10.65 9.21 1.21
N ASN A 53 11.92 9.29 1.60
CA ASN A 53 12.78 10.43 1.35
C ASN A 53 13.86 10.19 0.29
N ARG A 54 13.83 9.08 -0.45
CA ARG A 54 14.90 8.64 -1.34
C ARG A 54 15.37 9.71 -2.31
N ARG A 55 14.48 10.42 -3.01
CA ARG A 55 14.85 11.44 -4.01
C ARG A 55 15.47 12.68 -3.36
N LEU A 56 14.98 13.07 -2.18
CA LEU A 56 15.56 14.13 -1.39
C LEU A 56 16.99 13.76 -0.95
N LEU A 57 17.18 12.56 -0.43
CA LEU A 57 18.49 12.05 -0.03
C LEU A 57 19.45 11.94 -1.21
N ASP A 58 18.95 11.50 -2.38
CA ASP A 58 19.71 11.46 -3.64
C ASP A 58 20.12 12.85 -4.12
N HIS A 59 19.25 13.85 -3.96
CA HIS A 59 19.59 15.25 -4.24
C HIS A 59 20.78 15.70 -3.37
N HIS A 60 20.73 15.45 -2.06
CA HIS A 60 21.83 15.78 -1.17
C HIS A 60 23.15 15.07 -1.54
N VAL A 61 23.08 13.78 -1.86
CA VAL A 61 24.27 13.04 -2.32
C VAL A 61 24.82 13.64 -3.60
N GLY A 62 23.94 13.95 -4.58
CA GLY A 62 24.34 14.50 -5.88
C GLY A 62 25.03 15.87 -5.77
N GLU A 63 24.53 16.77 -4.89
CA GLU A 63 25.11 18.10 -4.68
C GLU A 63 26.45 18.05 -3.93
N LEU A 64 26.66 17.03 -3.10
CA LEU A 64 27.84 16.93 -2.24
C LEU A 64 28.94 16.03 -2.79
N SER A 65 28.58 15.07 -3.64
CA SER A 65 29.52 14.11 -4.23
C SER A 65 30.16 14.66 -5.51
N ARG A 66 31.47 14.44 -5.67
CA ARG A 66 32.15 14.67 -6.96
C ARG A 66 31.91 13.55 -7.95
N THR A 67 31.50 12.38 -7.46
CA THR A 67 31.18 11.22 -8.30
C THR A 67 29.69 11.24 -8.62
N PRO A 68 29.27 11.12 -9.88
CA PRO A 68 27.84 10.97 -10.23
C PRO A 68 27.20 9.84 -9.45
N ILE A 69 25.96 10.04 -9.03
CA ILE A 69 25.25 9.09 -8.12
C ILE A 69 25.11 7.70 -8.74
N GLU A 70 24.98 7.62 -10.07
CA GLU A 70 24.85 6.38 -10.85
C GLU A 70 26.15 5.56 -10.92
N ARG A 71 27.28 6.20 -10.57
CA ARG A 71 28.61 5.55 -10.52
C ARG A 71 29.03 5.15 -9.11
N LEU A 72 28.25 5.52 -8.10
CA LEU A 72 28.49 5.06 -6.73
C LEU A 72 28.17 3.57 -6.60
N ASP A 73 28.94 2.85 -5.80
CA ASP A 73 28.59 1.48 -5.44
C ASP A 73 27.21 1.46 -4.77
N GLU A 74 26.37 0.53 -5.17
CA GLU A 74 24.98 0.46 -4.70
C GLU A 74 24.87 0.39 -3.18
N SER A 75 25.70 -0.47 -2.53
CA SER A 75 25.69 -0.60 -1.07
C SER A 75 26.12 0.72 -0.39
N ILE A 76 27.09 1.44 -0.97
CA ILE A 76 27.55 2.72 -0.45
C ILE A 76 26.49 3.80 -0.62
N LEU A 77 25.76 3.80 -1.72
CA LEU A 77 24.65 4.72 -1.92
C LEU A 77 23.54 4.49 -0.88
N TRP A 78 23.21 3.23 -0.58
CA TRP A 78 22.25 2.93 0.50
C TRP A 78 22.76 3.31 1.88
N VAL A 79 24.05 3.16 2.16
CA VAL A 79 24.68 3.63 3.41
C VAL A 79 24.57 5.17 3.52
N LEU A 80 24.84 5.91 2.44
CA LEU A 80 24.71 7.37 2.42
C LEU A 80 23.28 7.82 2.63
N ARG A 81 22.31 7.23 1.92
CA ARG A 81 20.87 7.51 2.10
C ARG A 81 20.44 7.30 3.55
N LEU A 82 20.83 6.17 4.13
CA LEU A 82 20.48 5.85 5.51
C LEU A 82 21.08 6.85 6.50
N ALA A 83 22.37 7.16 6.37
CA ALA A 83 23.05 8.11 7.27
C ALA A 83 22.48 9.53 7.15
N LEU A 84 22.19 9.99 5.93
CA LEU A 84 21.55 11.29 5.71
C LEU A 84 20.14 11.32 6.32
N TYR A 85 19.38 10.23 6.19
CA TYR A 85 18.08 10.11 6.82
C TYR A 85 18.18 10.21 8.36
N GLU A 86 19.14 9.52 8.96
CA GLU A 86 19.37 9.60 10.41
C GLU A 86 19.72 11.00 10.87
N ILE A 87 20.59 11.70 10.14
CA ILE A 87 21.02 13.06 10.47
C ILE A 87 19.86 14.07 10.31
N GLU A 88 19.06 13.94 9.25
CA GLU A 88 18.05 14.93 8.91
C GLU A 88 16.71 14.75 9.64
N PHE A 89 16.32 13.51 9.88
CA PHE A 89 14.96 13.17 10.35
C PHE A 89 14.93 12.50 11.73
N LEU A 90 16.05 11.89 12.18
CA LEU A 90 16.08 11.21 13.47
C LEU A 90 16.88 12.01 14.50
N ARG A 91 16.52 11.86 15.76
CA ARG A 91 17.23 12.50 16.89
C ARG A 91 18.49 11.69 17.28
N ILE A 92 19.35 11.43 16.29
CA ILE A 92 20.63 10.72 16.48
C ILE A 92 21.75 11.75 16.44
N PRO A 93 22.71 11.71 17.38
CA PRO A 93 23.86 12.63 17.33
C PRO A 93 24.64 12.46 16.02
N ASP A 94 24.95 13.59 15.35
CA ASP A 94 25.58 13.62 14.03
C ASP A 94 26.86 12.78 13.96
N HIS A 95 27.71 12.89 14.99
CA HIS A 95 28.96 12.13 15.07
C HIS A 95 28.69 10.61 15.12
N ALA A 96 27.59 10.18 15.75
CA ALA A 96 27.24 8.76 15.84
C ALA A 96 26.76 8.24 14.48
N ALA A 97 25.91 9.01 13.75
CA ALA A 97 25.45 8.65 12.41
C ALA A 97 26.63 8.53 11.42
N VAL A 98 27.56 9.51 11.43
CA VAL A 98 28.77 9.47 10.58
C VAL A 98 29.65 8.26 10.92
N HIS A 99 29.90 8.02 12.22
CA HIS A 99 30.70 6.86 12.65
C HIS A 99 30.07 5.53 12.19
N GLN A 100 28.78 5.35 12.40
CA GLN A 100 28.05 4.12 11.99
C GLN A 100 28.09 3.91 10.46
N ALA A 101 27.95 4.99 9.67
CA ALA A 101 28.05 4.89 8.22
C ALA A 101 29.43 4.42 7.76
N VAL A 102 30.52 4.90 8.39
CA VAL A 102 31.90 4.47 8.11
C VAL A 102 32.08 2.98 8.47
N GLU A 103 31.53 2.55 9.60
CA GLU A 103 31.58 1.13 10.01
C GLU A 103 30.80 0.21 9.05
N LEU A 104 29.63 0.68 8.54
CA LEU A 104 28.87 -0.05 7.52
C LEU A 104 29.68 -0.26 6.24
N CYS A 105 30.49 0.71 5.80
CA CYS A 105 31.39 0.52 4.65
C CYS A 105 32.32 -0.69 4.84
N ARG A 106 32.87 -0.86 6.05
CA ARG A 106 33.73 -2.01 6.37
C ARG A 106 32.95 -3.32 6.38
N GLN A 107 31.75 -3.33 6.97
CA GLN A 107 30.88 -4.52 7.02
C GLN A 107 30.45 -4.99 5.63
N PHE A 108 30.19 -4.07 4.71
CA PHE A 108 29.88 -4.38 3.31
C PHE A 108 31.13 -4.63 2.45
N ARG A 109 32.33 -4.79 3.06
CA ARG A 109 33.62 -5.01 2.38
C ARG A 109 33.98 -3.88 1.40
N LYS A 110 33.57 -2.67 1.71
CA LYS A 110 33.81 -1.44 0.92
C LYS A 110 34.64 -0.42 1.73
N ALA A 111 35.64 -0.88 2.47
CA ALA A 111 36.48 -0.06 3.35
C ALA A 111 37.13 1.12 2.61
N SER A 112 37.47 0.97 1.33
CA SER A 112 38.01 2.05 0.49
C SER A 112 37.08 3.22 0.30
N ALA A 113 35.75 3.02 0.40
CA ALA A 113 34.75 4.09 0.30
C ALA A 113 34.51 4.84 1.62
N ALA A 114 35.05 4.39 2.73
CA ALA A 114 34.86 5.00 4.06
C ALA A 114 35.25 6.49 4.11
N GLY A 115 36.35 6.86 3.44
CA GLY A 115 36.78 8.26 3.31
C GLY A 115 35.79 9.12 2.53
N LEU A 116 35.23 8.59 1.43
CA LEU A 116 34.21 9.26 0.62
C LEU A 116 32.93 9.49 1.42
N VAL A 117 32.41 8.44 2.09
CA VAL A 117 31.22 8.52 2.93
C VAL A 117 31.40 9.57 4.04
N ASN A 118 32.52 9.51 4.78
CA ASN A 118 32.80 10.48 5.82
C ASN A 118 32.88 11.91 5.26
N ALA A 119 33.51 12.13 4.10
CA ALA A 119 33.64 13.44 3.48
C ALA A 119 32.27 14.02 3.08
N ILE A 120 31.40 13.21 2.43
CA ILE A 120 30.04 13.64 2.04
C ILE A 120 29.21 14.00 3.26
N LEU A 121 29.17 13.13 4.28
CA LEU A 121 28.36 13.37 5.48
C LEU A 121 28.85 14.59 6.29
N ARG A 122 30.16 14.77 6.45
CA ARG A 122 30.70 15.96 7.12
C ARG A 122 30.44 17.23 6.32
N ARG A 123 30.46 17.15 4.98
CA ARG A 123 30.12 18.28 4.13
C ARG A 123 28.63 18.61 4.26
N PHE A 124 27.73 17.63 4.30
CA PHE A 124 26.31 17.84 4.55
C PHE A 124 26.05 18.60 5.86
N LEU A 125 26.74 18.23 6.93
CA LEU A 125 26.59 18.88 8.24
C LEU A 125 27.04 20.36 8.23
N ARG A 126 27.97 20.73 7.34
CA ARG A 126 28.44 22.11 7.21
C ARG A 126 27.66 22.95 6.20
N GLU A 127 27.27 22.31 5.11
CA GLU A 127 26.80 22.97 3.89
C GLU A 127 25.50 22.32 3.40
N LYS A 128 24.51 22.18 4.29
CA LYS A 128 23.26 21.51 3.89
C LYS A 128 22.76 22.08 2.55
N PRO A 129 22.68 21.27 1.45
CA PRO A 129 22.31 21.75 0.14
C PRO A 129 20.91 22.39 0.15
N ALA A 130 20.76 23.51 -0.54
CA ALA A 130 19.47 24.14 -0.73
C ALA A 130 18.55 23.24 -1.57
N LEU A 131 17.27 23.22 -1.19
CA LEU A 131 16.27 22.52 -1.96
C LEU A 131 15.77 23.39 -3.11
N PRO A 132 15.39 22.78 -4.26
CA PRO A 132 14.82 23.53 -5.36
C PRO A 132 13.56 24.28 -4.94
N GLU A 133 13.47 25.56 -5.29
CA GLU A 133 12.35 26.43 -5.00
C GLU A 133 11.26 26.37 -6.10
N GLY A 134 10.08 26.91 -5.78
CA GLY A 134 8.96 27.02 -6.71
C GLY A 134 8.09 25.77 -6.78
N VAL A 135 7.17 25.75 -7.77
CA VAL A 135 6.10 24.72 -7.91
C VAL A 135 6.26 23.86 -9.16
N SER A 136 7.45 23.86 -9.78
CA SER A 136 7.72 22.96 -10.90
C SER A 136 7.68 21.49 -10.45
N ALA A 137 7.37 20.58 -11.38
CA ALA A 137 7.37 19.14 -11.09
C ALA A 137 8.68 18.67 -10.49
N ARG A 138 9.83 19.12 -11.04
CA ARG A 138 11.16 18.81 -10.54
C ARG A 138 11.38 19.32 -9.10
N ALA A 139 10.98 20.55 -8.80
CA ALA A 139 11.16 21.13 -7.48
C ALA A 139 10.32 20.40 -6.42
N LEU A 140 9.03 20.15 -6.69
CA LEU A 140 8.15 19.41 -5.82
C LEU A 140 8.60 17.94 -5.67
N ALA A 141 9.03 17.30 -6.75
CA ALA A 141 9.52 15.93 -6.74
C ALA A 141 10.76 15.76 -5.84
N VAL A 142 11.68 16.72 -5.80
CA VAL A 142 12.82 16.69 -4.88
C VAL A 142 12.35 16.94 -3.44
N ARG A 143 11.62 18.04 -3.19
CA ARG A 143 11.20 18.45 -1.84
C ARG A 143 10.35 17.40 -1.14
N PHE A 144 9.44 16.75 -1.87
CA PHE A 144 8.53 15.73 -1.34
C PHE A 144 8.93 14.29 -1.70
N SER A 145 10.07 14.11 -2.34
CA SER A 145 10.64 12.79 -2.66
C SER A 145 9.68 11.88 -3.44
N HIS A 146 9.26 12.33 -4.63
CA HIS A 146 8.42 11.57 -5.56
C HIS A 146 9.07 11.45 -6.95
N PRO A 147 8.66 10.50 -7.79
CA PRO A 147 9.02 10.49 -9.22
C PRO A 147 8.47 11.75 -9.90
N GLU A 148 9.27 12.35 -10.78
CA GLU A 148 8.91 13.61 -11.44
C GLU A 148 7.71 13.44 -12.36
N TRP A 149 7.62 12.31 -13.08
CA TRP A 149 6.48 12.00 -13.95
C TRP A 149 5.15 12.02 -13.18
N LEU A 150 5.11 11.44 -11.97
CA LEU A 150 3.89 11.40 -11.14
C LEU A 150 3.50 12.80 -10.64
N VAL A 151 4.49 13.58 -10.21
CA VAL A 151 4.26 14.97 -9.78
C VAL A 151 3.76 15.83 -10.93
N GLN A 152 4.31 15.66 -12.15
CA GLN A 152 3.86 16.38 -13.33
C GLN A 152 2.38 16.07 -13.64
N ARG A 153 1.99 14.81 -13.53
CA ARG A 153 0.59 14.37 -13.73
C ARG A 153 -0.35 14.97 -12.68
N TYR A 154 0.06 14.97 -11.41
CA TYR A 154 -0.72 15.60 -10.35
C TYR A 154 -0.88 17.11 -10.55
N LEU A 155 0.19 17.81 -10.94
CA LEU A 155 0.13 19.24 -11.24
C LEU A 155 -0.84 19.56 -12.37
N THR A 156 -0.85 18.75 -13.43
CA THR A 156 -1.74 18.92 -14.57
C THR A 156 -3.22 18.71 -14.18
N ARG A 157 -3.49 17.73 -13.32
CA ARG A 157 -4.88 17.35 -12.94
C ARG A 157 -5.45 18.17 -11.77
N TYR A 158 -4.63 18.49 -10.79
CA TYR A 158 -5.11 19.04 -9.51
C TYR A 158 -4.59 20.44 -9.21
N GLY A 159 -3.65 20.97 -10.02
CA GLY A 159 -2.96 22.23 -9.73
C GLY A 159 -1.97 22.10 -8.57
N ALA A 160 -1.28 23.21 -8.27
CA ALA A 160 -0.14 23.21 -7.35
C ALA A 160 -0.53 22.91 -5.89
N GLU A 161 -1.59 23.51 -5.39
CA GLU A 161 -2.00 23.40 -3.98
C GLU A 161 -2.42 21.98 -3.61
N GLN A 162 -3.32 21.38 -4.40
CA GLN A 162 -3.79 20.01 -4.13
C GLN A 162 -2.69 18.98 -4.37
N THR A 163 -1.82 19.21 -5.36
CA THR A 163 -0.63 18.37 -5.57
C THR A 163 0.27 18.38 -4.35
N GLU A 164 0.61 19.55 -3.84
CA GLU A 164 1.47 19.65 -2.65
C GLU A 164 0.82 18.95 -1.44
N HIS A 165 -0.50 19.10 -1.26
CA HIS A 165 -1.23 18.39 -0.21
C HIS A 165 -1.11 16.86 -0.36
N LEU A 166 -1.33 16.30 -1.57
CA LEU A 166 -1.18 14.87 -1.84
C LEU A 166 0.26 14.38 -1.57
N LEU A 167 1.27 15.13 -2.02
CA LEU A 167 2.67 14.75 -1.83
C LEU A 167 3.06 14.76 -0.35
N ARG A 168 2.58 15.73 0.44
CA ARG A 168 2.78 15.75 1.91
C ARG A 168 2.14 14.54 2.57
N ARG A 169 0.87 14.29 2.24
CA ARG A 169 0.12 13.14 2.76
C ARG A 169 0.80 11.80 2.47
N ASN A 170 1.34 11.62 1.27
CA ASN A 170 2.07 10.41 0.89
C ASN A 170 3.34 10.17 1.73
N ASN A 171 3.87 11.22 2.38
CA ASN A 171 5.04 11.12 3.23
C ASN A 171 4.72 10.97 4.73
N GLU A 172 3.47 11.13 5.11
CA GLU A 172 3.04 10.88 6.49
C GLU A 172 2.97 9.36 6.77
N PRO A 173 3.21 8.92 8.00
CA PRO A 173 2.90 7.55 8.40
C PRO A 173 1.39 7.27 8.24
N PRO A 174 0.99 6.08 7.78
CA PRO A 174 -0.43 5.71 7.76
C PRO A 174 -0.99 5.63 9.18
N VAL A 175 -2.26 6.01 9.35
CA VAL A 175 -2.96 5.79 10.61
C VAL A 175 -3.38 4.32 10.67
N PRO A 176 -2.94 3.54 11.68
CA PRO A 176 -3.32 2.15 11.78
C PRO A 176 -4.83 2.01 11.99
N ALA A 177 -5.55 1.52 10.99
CA ALA A 177 -6.96 1.23 11.07
C ALA A 177 -7.19 -0.28 11.20
N LEU A 178 -8.12 -0.64 12.06
CA LEU A 178 -8.52 -2.02 12.33
C LEU A 178 -9.98 -2.21 11.94
N TRP A 179 -10.27 -3.35 11.32
CA TRP A 179 -11.62 -3.87 11.29
C TRP A 179 -11.80 -4.84 12.47
N VAL A 180 -12.82 -4.59 13.30
CA VAL A 180 -13.19 -5.46 14.41
C VAL A 180 -13.93 -6.67 13.87
N ASN A 181 -13.43 -7.85 14.16
CA ASN A 181 -13.92 -9.12 13.61
C ASN A 181 -15.24 -9.54 14.29
N ILE A 182 -16.34 -9.22 13.64
CA ILE A 182 -17.68 -9.49 14.17
C ILE A 182 -18.04 -10.99 14.27
N PHE A 183 -17.23 -11.88 13.69
CA PHE A 183 -17.40 -13.33 13.83
C PHE A 183 -16.88 -13.86 15.16
N LYS A 184 -16.08 -13.06 15.88
CA LYS A 184 -15.47 -13.42 17.18
C LYS A 184 -15.85 -12.51 18.33
N THR A 185 -16.17 -11.23 18.06
CA THR A 185 -16.51 -10.24 19.07
C THR A 185 -17.41 -9.16 18.46
N ASP A 186 -17.97 -8.28 19.27
CA ASP A 186 -18.66 -7.08 18.81
C ASP A 186 -17.82 -5.82 19.09
N LEU A 187 -18.12 -4.72 18.40
CA LEU A 187 -17.39 -3.47 18.55
C LEU A 187 -17.37 -2.94 19.98
N GLN A 188 -18.50 -3.02 20.69
CA GLN A 188 -18.62 -2.48 22.05
C GLN A 188 -17.76 -3.27 23.05
N SER A 189 -17.78 -4.60 22.96
CA SER A 189 -16.97 -5.49 23.79
C SER A 189 -15.48 -5.31 23.50
N PHE A 190 -15.12 -5.17 22.23
CA PHE A 190 -13.75 -4.90 21.82
C PHE A 190 -13.23 -3.56 22.35
N CYS A 191 -14.02 -2.49 22.23
CA CYS A 191 -13.65 -1.17 22.75
C CYS A 191 -13.47 -1.20 24.28
N ARG A 192 -14.37 -1.85 25.03
CA ARG A 192 -14.23 -2.02 26.49
C ARG A 192 -12.95 -2.76 26.88
N GLN A 193 -12.56 -3.76 26.08
CA GLN A 193 -11.29 -4.46 26.30
C GLN A 193 -10.10 -3.51 26.13
N LEU A 194 -10.04 -2.73 25.04
CA LEU A 194 -8.96 -1.76 24.81
C LEU A 194 -8.89 -0.70 25.92
N GLU A 195 -10.06 -0.21 26.40
CA GLU A 195 -10.13 0.73 27.53
C GLU A 195 -9.55 0.14 28.82
N SER A 196 -9.91 -1.11 29.13
CA SER A 196 -9.40 -1.80 30.33
C SER A 196 -7.89 -2.04 30.29
N GLU A 197 -7.31 -2.09 29.09
CA GLU A 197 -5.88 -2.27 28.83
C GLU A 197 -5.15 -0.93 28.63
N GLY A 198 -5.85 0.22 28.71
CA GLY A 198 -5.29 1.57 28.56
C GLY A 198 -4.85 1.91 27.14
N ILE A 199 -5.41 1.23 26.14
CA ILE A 199 -5.08 1.47 24.73
C ILE A 199 -6.01 2.54 24.16
N SER A 200 -5.42 3.63 23.65
CA SER A 200 -6.16 4.69 22.98
C SER A 200 -6.65 4.24 21.61
N TYR A 201 -7.90 4.52 21.32
CA TYR A 201 -8.52 4.25 20.01
C TYR A 201 -9.52 5.35 19.64
N GLN A 202 -9.91 5.38 18.37
CA GLN A 202 -11.02 6.20 17.90
C GLN A 202 -11.92 5.34 17.01
N VAL A 203 -13.23 5.34 17.27
CA VAL A 203 -14.21 4.71 16.37
C VAL A 203 -14.38 5.57 15.14
N TYR A 204 -14.29 4.97 13.96
CA TYR A 204 -14.54 5.68 12.70
C TYR A 204 -16.06 5.70 12.42
N PRO A 205 -16.72 6.87 12.53
CA PRO A 205 -18.19 6.92 12.62
C PRO A 205 -18.91 6.56 11.33
N ARG A 206 -18.21 6.59 10.18
CA ARG A 206 -18.79 6.31 8.86
C ARG A 206 -18.74 4.84 8.46
N LEU A 207 -17.97 4.01 9.18
CA LEU A 207 -17.78 2.61 8.85
C LEU A 207 -18.12 1.72 10.06
N PRO A 208 -19.00 0.73 9.88
CA PRO A 208 -19.24 -0.27 10.91
C PRO A 208 -17.96 -1.02 11.28
N ASN A 209 -17.73 -1.21 12.58
CA ASN A 209 -16.62 -2.02 13.11
C ASN A 209 -15.21 -1.52 12.72
N CYS A 210 -15.08 -0.26 12.31
CA CYS A 210 -13.80 0.37 12.02
C CYS A 210 -13.34 1.23 13.21
N ILE A 211 -12.12 0.99 13.67
CA ILE A 211 -11.45 1.83 14.66
C ILE A 211 -10.04 2.16 14.18
N THR A 212 -9.51 3.28 14.65
CA THR A 212 -8.09 3.60 14.50
C THR A 212 -7.42 3.47 15.86
N VAL A 213 -6.17 3.02 15.89
CA VAL A 213 -5.39 2.84 17.11
C VAL A 213 -4.07 3.59 17.01
N ASP A 214 -3.64 4.17 18.12
CA ASP A 214 -2.33 4.83 18.24
C ASP A 214 -1.35 3.90 18.97
N ALA A 215 -1.17 2.69 18.44
CA ALA A 215 -0.34 1.70 19.09
C ALA A 215 0.71 1.11 18.14
N SER A 216 1.93 1.60 18.23
CA SER A 216 3.08 0.91 17.67
C SER A 216 3.22 -0.46 18.35
N GLY A 217 3.29 -1.54 17.55
CA GLY A 217 3.42 -2.91 18.07
C GLY A 217 2.08 -3.62 18.34
N PHE A 218 0.95 -3.09 17.87
CA PHE A 218 -0.36 -3.72 18.05
C PHE A 218 -0.45 -5.14 17.45
N THR A 219 0.42 -5.49 16.49
CA THR A 219 0.55 -6.87 16.00
C THR A 219 0.97 -7.88 17.07
N GLN A 220 1.60 -7.41 18.15
CA GLN A 220 1.96 -8.24 19.30
C GLN A 220 0.84 -8.30 20.35
N HIS A 221 -0.18 -7.47 20.20
CA HIS A 221 -1.30 -7.41 21.12
C HIS A 221 -2.15 -8.69 21.06
N ARG A 222 -2.70 -9.10 22.22
CA ARG A 222 -3.51 -10.32 22.35
C ARG A 222 -4.70 -10.33 21.38
N ALA A 223 -5.43 -9.24 21.30
CA ALA A 223 -6.59 -9.13 20.42
C ALA A 223 -6.27 -9.40 18.94
N TYR A 224 -5.11 -8.93 18.46
CA TYR A 224 -4.64 -9.21 17.10
C TYR A 224 -4.25 -10.69 16.94
N LYS A 225 -3.49 -11.24 17.90
CA LYS A 225 -3.04 -12.64 17.88
C LYS A 225 -4.18 -13.65 18.00
N GLU A 226 -5.29 -13.27 18.63
CA GLU A 226 -6.50 -14.08 18.73
C GLU A 226 -7.46 -13.84 17.55
N GLY A 227 -7.15 -12.91 16.66
CA GLY A 227 -7.95 -12.61 15.47
C GLY A 227 -9.27 -11.89 15.80
N LEU A 228 -9.33 -11.14 16.90
CA LEU A 228 -10.49 -10.29 17.23
C LEU A 228 -10.56 -9.05 16.34
N CYS A 229 -9.49 -8.74 15.64
CA CYS A 229 -9.40 -7.66 14.66
C CYS A 229 -8.30 -7.96 13.63
N PHE A 230 -8.26 -7.19 12.55
CA PHE A 230 -7.13 -7.16 11.63
C PHE A 230 -6.94 -5.77 11.02
N PHE A 231 -5.70 -5.47 10.62
CA PHE A 231 -5.40 -4.21 9.95
C PHE A 231 -6.02 -4.18 8.56
N MET A 232 -6.76 -3.13 8.28
CA MET A 232 -7.30 -2.82 6.97
C MET A 232 -7.48 -1.31 6.84
N ASP A 233 -6.91 -0.73 5.81
CA ASP A 233 -7.01 0.70 5.53
C ASP A 233 -8.48 1.16 5.45
N VAL A 234 -8.77 2.38 5.93
CA VAL A 234 -10.13 2.95 6.01
C VAL A 234 -10.78 2.99 4.62
N ALA A 235 -10.06 3.48 3.60
CA ALA A 235 -10.60 3.55 2.25
C ALA A 235 -10.86 2.15 1.65
N SER A 236 -10.00 1.17 1.94
CA SER A 236 -10.24 -0.22 1.55
C SER A 236 -11.50 -0.80 2.21
N GLN A 237 -11.79 -0.44 3.47
CA GLN A 237 -13.05 -0.81 4.13
C GLN A 237 -14.25 -0.10 3.48
N GLU A 238 -14.14 1.19 3.14
CA GLU A 238 -15.20 1.95 2.45
C GLU A 238 -15.60 1.27 1.13
N ILE A 239 -14.63 0.82 0.33
CA ILE A 239 -14.91 0.08 -0.90
C ILE A 239 -15.73 -1.19 -0.65
N ALA A 240 -15.41 -1.96 0.39
CA ALA A 240 -16.16 -3.16 0.74
C ALA A 240 -17.60 -2.85 1.20
N TYR A 241 -17.83 -1.72 1.86
CA TYR A 241 -19.18 -1.28 2.24
C TYR A 241 -19.96 -0.66 1.07
N LEU A 242 -19.28 -0.02 0.11
CA LEU A 242 -19.89 0.49 -1.12
C LEU A 242 -20.53 -0.63 -1.97
N ALA A 243 -20.13 -1.87 -1.77
CA ALA A 243 -20.67 -3.05 -2.44
C ALA A 243 -22.17 -3.29 -2.19
N GLU A 244 -22.70 -2.87 -1.04
CA GLU A 244 -24.14 -2.99 -0.68
C GLU A 244 -24.75 -4.39 -0.89
N VAL A 245 -24.07 -5.45 -0.41
CA VAL A 245 -24.36 -6.85 -0.78
C VAL A 245 -25.57 -7.50 -0.11
N ARG A 246 -26.27 -6.81 0.79
CA ARG A 246 -27.33 -7.41 1.65
C ARG A 246 -28.43 -8.16 0.89
N ASN A 247 -28.86 -7.69 -0.24
CA ASN A 247 -29.97 -8.30 -0.98
C ASN A 247 -29.53 -9.27 -2.10
N HIS A 248 -28.27 -9.68 -2.08
CA HIS A 248 -27.69 -10.54 -3.08
C HIS A 248 -27.48 -11.97 -2.53
N ARG A 249 -27.76 -12.98 -3.33
CA ARG A 249 -27.65 -14.40 -2.94
C ARG A 249 -26.37 -15.06 -3.44
N ARG A 250 -25.88 -14.66 -4.59
CA ARG A 250 -24.67 -15.20 -5.22
C ARG A 250 -23.68 -14.07 -5.46
N LEU A 251 -22.67 -14.05 -4.62
CA LEU A 251 -21.64 -13.01 -4.59
C LEU A 251 -20.32 -13.57 -5.09
N ALA A 252 -19.52 -12.76 -5.73
CA ALA A 252 -18.13 -13.07 -6.02
C ALA A 252 -17.22 -11.90 -5.64
N ASP A 253 -16.01 -12.22 -5.19
CA ASP A 253 -14.88 -11.31 -5.05
C ASP A 253 -13.78 -11.83 -5.96
N PHE A 254 -13.54 -11.13 -7.06
CA PHE A 254 -12.53 -11.45 -8.05
C PHE A 254 -11.24 -10.66 -7.70
N CYS A 255 -10.08 -11.29 -7.78
CA CYS A 255 -8.82 -10.78 -7.27
C CYS A 255 -8.81 -10.64 -5.72
N CYS A 256 -9.40 -11.61 -5.02
CA CYS A 256 -9.78 -11.53 -3.61
C CYS A 256 -8.60 -11.43 -2.61
N ALA A 257 -7.40 -11.88 -2.97
CA ALA A 257 -6.27 -11.92 -2.03
C ALA A 257 -5.71 -10.51 -1.72
N PRO A 258 -5.42 -10.21 -0.45
CA PRO A 258 -5.25 -11.09 0.74
C PRO A 258 -6.52 -11.31 1.59
N GLY A 259 -7.73 -11.02 1.08
CA GLY A 259 -9.00 -11.42 1.69
C GLY A 259 -9.73 -10.36 2.48
N GLY A 260 -9.12 -9.21 2.78
CA GLY A 260 -9.74 -8.20 3.63
C GLY A 260 -11.15 -7.79 3.17
N LYS A 261 -11.32 -7.46 1.87
CA LYS A 261 -12.62 -7.08 1.31
C LYS A 261 -13.60 -8.27 1.32
N SER A 262 -13.16 -9.49 0.96
CA SER A 262 -13.98 -10.71 1.05
C SER A 262 -14.53 -10.94 2.46
N PHE A 263 -13.73 -10.70 3.51
CA PHE A 263 -14.16 -10.90 4.89
C PHE A 263 -15.21 -9.87 5.31
N LEU A 264 -15.08 -8.62 4.84
CA LEU A 264 -16.10 -7.60 5.04
C LEU A 264 -17.37 -7.89 4.25
N LEU A 265 -17.29 -8.40 3.01
CA LEU A 265 -18.46 -8.87 2.26
C LEU A 265 -19.16 -10.01 3.01
N ALA A 266 -18.41 -10.97 3.54
CA ALA A 266 -18.95 -12.06 4.35
C ALA A 266 -19.69 -11.58 5.59
N SER A 267 -19.24 -10.45 6.20
CA SER A 267 -19.89 -9.84 7.36
C SER A 267 -21.22 -9.14 7.04
N GLN A 268 -21.43 -8.80 5.78
CA GLN A 268 -22.59 -8.02 5.31
C GLN A 268 -23.64 -8.89 4.59
N LYS A 269 -23.23 -10.05 4.04
CA LYS A 269 -24.11 -10.91 3.26
C LYS A 269 -25.22 -11.55 4.12
N GLU A 270 -26.34 -11.88 3.49
CA GLU A 270 -27.37 -12.70 4.12
C GLU A 270 -26.83 -14.10 4.45
N LYS A 271 -27.40 -14.74 5.49
CA LYS A 271 -26.91 -16.00 6.03
C LYS A 271 -26.84 -17.13 4.99
N ASP A 272 -27.79 -17.17 4.07
CA ASP A 272 -27.92 -18.18 3.01
C ASP A 272 -27.26 -17.76 1.68
N ALA A 273 -26.67 -16.57 1.62
CA ALA A 273 -25.93 -16.11 0.45
C ALA A 273 -24.56 -16.80 0.34
N GLN A 274 -24.17 -17.12 -0.89
CA GLN A 274 -22.89 -17.75 -1.22
C GLN A 274 -21.89 -16.68 -1.66
N LEU A 275 -20.65 -16.74 -1.17
CA LEU A 275 -19.54 -15.86 -1.58
C LEU A 275 -18.41 -16.71 -2.17
N CYS A 276 -18.11 -16.48 -3.45
CA CYS A 276 -16.97 -17.05 -4.16
C CYS A 276 -15.79 -16.07 -4.12
N CYS A 277 -14.64 -16.51 -3.63
CA CYS A 277 -13.40 -15.76 -3.54
C CYS A 277 -12.41 -16.32 -4.57
N CYS A 278 -12.08 -15.53 -5.60
CA CYS A 278 -11.24 -15.98 -6.70
C CYS A 278 -9.92 -15.20 -6.74
N ASP A 279 -8.83 -15.86 -7.04
CA ASP A 279 -7.53 -15.23 -7.31
C ASP A 279 -6.73 -16.09 -8.30
N SER A 280 -5.93 -15.46 -9.15
CA SER A 280 -5.06 -16.13 -10.11
C SER A 280 -3.79 -16.71 -9.48
N SER A 281 -3.45 -16.32 -8.25
CA SER A 281 -2.30 -16.84 -7.50
C SER A 281 -2.75 -17.87 -6.47
N PHE A 282 -2.45 -19.14 -6.74
CA PHE A 282 -2.74 -20.22 -5.80
C PHE A 282 -2.10 -20.01 -4.41
N ALA A 283 -0.88 -19.47 -4.37
CA ALA A 283 -0.19 -19.21 -3.11
C ALA A 283 -0.93 -18.15 -2.28
N ARG A 284 -1.29 -17.02 -2.89
CA ARG A 284 -2.05 -15.95 -2.23
C ARG A 284 -3.44 -16.43 -1.80
N LEU A 285 -4.13 -17.21 -2.65
CA LEU A 285 -5.44 -17.78 -2.33
C LEU A 285 -5.37 -18.71 -1.12
N ARG A 286 -4.33 -19.55 -1.04
CA ARG A 286 -4.08 -20.43 0.12
C ARG A 286 -3.86 -19.62 1.40
N GLU A 287 -3.09 -18.56 1.35
CA GLU A 287 -2.89 -17.66 2.49
C GLU A 287 -4.20 -16.98 2.92
N THR A 288 -4.99 -16.52 1.95
CA THR A 288 -6.32 -15.95 2.19
C THR A 288 -7.24 -16.94 2.89
N ARG A 289 -7.25 -18.21 2.43
CA ARG A 289 -8.02 -19.28 3.07
C ARG A 289 -7.57 -19.55 4.51
N ASN A 290 -6.26 -19.64 4.75
CA ASN A 290 -5.73 -19.85 6.10
C ASN A 290 -6.10 -18.67 7.02
N ARG A 291 -6.05 -17.46 6.51
CA ARG A 291 -6.45 -16.26 7.25
C ARG A 291 -7.95 -16.26 7.55
N ALA A 292 -8.79 -16.64 6.60
CA ALA A 292 -10.23 -16.80 6.82
C ALA A 292 -10.54 -17.81 7.94
N GLN A 293 -9.85 -18.96 7.94
CA GLN A 293 -9.97 -19.97 9.00
C GLN A 293 -9.55 -19.43 10.37
N PHE A 294 -8.40 -18.73 10.43
CA PHE A 294 -7.91 -18.10 11.65
C PHE A 294 -8.90 -17.06 12.20
N LEU A 295 -9.49 -16.25 11.32
CA LEU A 295 -10.48 -15.23 11.67
C LEU A 295 -11.88 -15.81 11.89
N GLN A 296 -12.10 -17.10 11.62
CA GLN A 296 -13.40 -17.79 11.69
C GLN A 296 -14.47 -17.17 10.78
N VAL A 297 -14.05 -16.67 9.61
CA VAL A 297 -14.97 -16.14 8.59
C VAL A 297 -15.72 -17.31 7.95
N PRO A 298 -17.07 -17.34 8.05
CA PRO A 298 -17.85 -18.48 7.56
C PRO A 298 -18.11 -18.43 6.06
N ASP A 299 -18.45 -19.57 5.47
CA ASP A 299 -19.13 -19.73 4.18
C ASP A 299 -18.43 -19.08 2.99
N LEU A 300 -17.10 -19.19 2.90
CA LEU A 300 -16.29 -18.75 1.76
C LEU A 300 -15.93 -19.92 0.84
N ASN A 301 -16.15 -19.75 -0.46
CA ASN A 301 -15.76 -20.70 -1.50
C ASN A 301 -14.53 -20.18 -2.24
N PHE A 302 -13.38 -20.83 -2.08
CA PHE A 302 -12.13 -20.40 -2.70
C PHE A 302 -11.92 -21.10 -4.04
N ILE A 303 -11.70 -20.32 -5.10
CA ILE A 303 -11.53 -20.79 -6.48
C ILE A 303 -10.27 -20.20 -7.07
N HIS A 304 -9.31 -21.06 -7.43
CA HIS A 304 -8.13 -20.65 -8.19
C HIS A 304 -8.49 -20.54 -9.66
N ALA A 305 -8.50 -19.33 -10.21
CA ALA A 305 -8.81 -19.06 -11.60
C ALA A 305 -8.12 -17.80 -12.10
N ASP A 306 -7.65 -17.85 -13.33
CA ASP A 306 -7.25 -16.65 -14.08
C ASP A 306 -8.48 -16.09 -14.79
N LEU A 307 -8.94 -14.95 -14.31
CA LEU A 307 -10.15 -14.27 -14.79
C LEU A 307 -9.87 -13.26 -15.92
N THR A 308 -8.66 -13.21 -16.47
CA THR A 308 -8.40 -12.54 -17.75
C THR A 308 -8.85 -13.34 -18.95
N SER A 309 -9.27 -14.60 -18.73
CA SER A 309 -9.88 -15.52 -19.70
C SER A 309 -11.32 -15.84 -19.32
N THR A 310 -11.96 -16.73 -20.06
CA THR A 310 -13.36 -17.15 -19.79
C THR A 310 -13.53 -17.65 -18.37
N PRO A 311 -14.41 -17.01 -17.55
CA PRO A 311 -14.64 -17.43 -16.17
C PRO A 311 -15.24 -18.83 -16.07
N PRO A 312 -14.81 -19.68 -15.11
CA PRO A 312 -15.27 -21.07 -15.01
C PRO A 312 -16.63 -21.24 -14.31
N PHE A 313 -17.53 -20.27 -14.46
CA PHE A 313 -18.80 -20.26 -13.74
C PHE A 313 -19.98 -20.59 -14.65
N ARG A 314 -20.79 -21.60 -14.27
CA ARG A 314 -22.01 -22.00 -15.00
C ARG A 314 -23.24 -21.19 -14.58
N LYS A 315 -23.28 -20.73 -13.34
CA LYS A 315 -24.44 -19.98 -12.80
C LYS A 315 -24.04 -18.53 -12.60
N PRO A 316 -24.85 -17.57 -13.03
CA PRO A 316 -24.54 -16.15 -12.91
C PRO A 316 -24.55 -15.68 -11.45
N PHE A 317 -23.88 -14.54 -11.20
CA PHE A 317 -23.82 -13.85 -9.93
C PHE A 317 -24.79 -12.68 -9.89
N ASP A 318 -25.27 -12.37 -8.68
CA ASP A 318 -26.04 -11.16 -8.40
C ASP A 318 -25.12 -9.94 -8.25
N PHE A 319 -23.92 -10.20 -7.69
CA PHE A 319 -22.94 -9.19 -7.38
C PHE A 319 -21.51 -9.71 -7.60
N VAL A 320 -20.66 -8.86 -8.17
CA VAL A 320 -19.21 -9.09 -8.31
C VAL A 320 -18.46 -7.88 -7.74
N LEU A 321 -17.58 -8.11 -6.78
CA LEU A 321 -16.50 -7.18 -6.44
C LEU A 321 -15.29 -7.51 -7.32
N LEU A 322 -14.74 -6.49 -7.96
CA LEU A 322 -13.56 -6.59 -8.79
C LEU A 322 -12.52 -5.56 -8.30
N ASP A 323 -11.79 -5.94 -7.25
CA ASP A 323 -10.67 -5.15 -6.70
C ASP A 323 -9.40 -5.52 -7.46
N VAL A 324 -9.18 -4.86 -8.59
CA VAL A 324 -8.18 -5.29 -9.56
C VAL A 324 -6.75 -5.00 -9.13
N SER A 325 -5.81 -5.83 -9.58
CA SER A 325 -4.40 -5.50 -9.47
C SER A 325 -4.09 -4.25 -10.29
N CYS A 326 -3.43 -3.27 -9.66
CA CYS A 326 -3.13 -1.97 -10.21
C CYS A 326 -1.70 -1.54 -9.87
N SER A 327 -1.28 -0.36 -10.33
CA SER A 327 0.03 0.23 -10.00
C SER A 327 0.24 0.44 -8.50
N GLY A 328 -0.84 0.62 -7.74
CA GLY A 328 -0.80 0.90 -6.32
C GLY A 328 -0.36 2.33 -5.95
N VAL A 329 -0.26 3.25 -6.91
CA VAL A 329 0.21 4.64 -6.65
C VAL A 329 -0.72 5.44 -5.72
N GLY A 330 -1.89 4.93 -5.42
CA GLY A 330 -2.76 5.47 -4.37
C GLY A 330 -2.33 5.11 -2.95
N THR A 331 -1.45 4.12 -2.78
CA THR A 331 -1.01 3.60 -1.47
C THR A 331 0.43 4.02 -1.09
N LEU A 332 0.96 5.09 -1.67
CA LEU A 332 2.35 5.54 -1.44
C LEU A 332 2.64 5.91 0.02
N ARG A 333 1.61 6.22 0.80
CA ARG A 333 1.69 6.45 2.22
C ARG A 333 2.05 5.17 2.98
N SER A 334 1.34 4.08 2.66
CA SER A 334 1.50 2.75 3.27
C SER A 334 2.65 1.96 2.62
N ASN A 335 2.84 2.10 1.30
CA ASN A 335 3.79 1.36 0.49
C ASN A 335 4.74 2.30 -0.27
N PRO A 336 5.69 2.97 0.41
CA PRO A 336 6.55 4.00 -0.20
C PRO A 336 7.52 3.46 -1.26
N ASP A 337 7.76 2.15 -1.32
CA ASP A 337 8.60 1.51 -2.34
C ASP A 337 7.96 1.52 -3.73
N ILE A 338 6.63 1.55 -3.81
CA ILE A 338 5.88 1.56 -5.07
C ILE A 338 6.30 2.75 -5.93
N ARG A 339 6.48 3.95 -5.35
CA ARG A 339 6.90 5.14 -6.09
C ARG A 339 8.22 4.98 -6.87
N TRP A 340 9.05 4.04 -6.49
CA TRP A 340 10.35 3.79 -7.09
C TRP A 340 10.39 2.56 -8.01
N LYS A 341 9.32 1.80 -8.06
CA LYS A 341 9.18 0.57 -8.84
C LYS A 341 8.30 0.76 -10.07
N ILE A 342 7.25 1.57 -9.95
CA ILE A 342 6.30 1.85 -11.04
C ILE A 342 6.86 2.94 -11.96
N ARG A 343 6.70 2.73 -13.27
CA ARG A 343 7.00 3.67 -14.33
C ARG A 343 5.71 4.11 -15.01
N GLU A 344 5.72 5.26 -15.66
CA GLU A 344 4.57 5.77 -16.38
C GLU A 344 4.07 4.79 -17.45
N ASP A 345 4.99 4.16 -18.20
CA ASP A 345 4.65 3.17 -19.24
C ASP A 345 3.95 1.90 -18.67
N ASP A 346 4.09 1.60 -17.40
CA ASP A 346 3.42 0.46 -16.78
C ASP A 346 1.91 0.63 -16.71
N LEU A 347 1.40 1.87 -16.66
CA LEU A 347 -0.03 2.20 -16.55
C LEU A 347 -0.82 1.58 -17.71
N PHE A 348 -0.29 1.64 -18.92
CA PHE A 348 -0.95 1.07 -20.09
C PHE A 348 -1.14 -0.45 -20.02
N ARG A 349 -0.16 -1.14 -19.43
CA ARG A 349 -0.25 -2.58 -19.22
C ARG A 349 -1.29 -2.94 -18.17
N PHE A 350 -1.40 -2.14 -17.10
CA PHE A 350 -2.45 -2.32 -16.09
C PHE A 350 -3.83 -2.07 -16.69
N HIS A 351 -4.01 -0.98 -17.44
CA HIS A 351 -5.25 -0.64 -18.13
C HIS A 351 -5.79 -1.83 -18.94
N SER A 352 -5.01 -2.35 -19.90
CA SER A 352 -5.43 -3.45 -20.78
C SER A 352 -5.86 -4.71 -19.99
N LYS A 353 -5.15 -5.02 -18.91
CA LYS A 353 -5.51 -6.14 -18.04
C LYS A 353 -6.81 -5.87 -17.27
N GLN A 354 -7.01 -4.65 -16.82
CA GLN A 354 -8.18 -4.23 -16.03
C GLN A 354 -9.45 -4.23 -16.88
N VAL A 355 -9.38 -3.76 -18.13
CA VAL A 355 -10.49 -3.87 -19.09
C VAL A 355 -10.89 -5.34 -19.29
N SER A 356 -9.91 -6.24 -19.53
CA SER A 356 -10.19 -7.68 -19.69
C SER A 356 -10.83 -8.29 -18.45
N LEU A 357 -10.38 -7.92 -17.26
CA LEU A 357 -10.97 -8.39 -16.00
C LEU A 357 -12.39 -7.85 -15.80
N LEU A 358 -12.64 -6.59 -16.16
CA LEU A 358 -13.96 -5.96 -16.06
C LEU A 358 -14.96 -6.64 -17.01
N GLN A 359 -14.59 -6.89 -18.26
CA GLN A 359 -15.40 -7.65 -19.23
C GLN A 359 -15.70 -9.05 -18.70
N SER A 360 -14.71 -9.74 -18.16
CA SER A 360 -14.83 -11.07 -17.57
C SER A 360 -15.78 -11.08 -16.38
N GLY A 361 -15.60 -10.17 -15.43
CA GLY A 361 -16.48 -10.04 -14.26
C GLY A 361 -17.92 -9.69 -14.62
N PHE A 362 -18.10 -8.83 -15.63
CA PHE A 362 -19.43 -8.46 -16.10
C PHE A 362 -20.14 -9.60 -16.83
N SER A 363 -19.43 -10.42 -17.59
CA SER A 363 -20.00 -11.55 -18.34
C SER A 363 -20.73 -12.57 -17.49
N VAL A 364 -20.34 -12.71 -16.23
CA VAL A 364 -20.93 -13.65 -15.27
C VAL A 364 -22.05 -13.06 -14.42
N LEU A 365 -22.43 -11.80 -14.60
CA LEU A 365 -23.57 -11.22 -13.92
C LEU A 365 -24.89 -11.69 -14.55
N ARG A 366 -25.91 -11.87 -13.71
CA ARG A 366 -27.29 -11.98 -14.22
C ARG A 366 -27.81 -10.62 -14.68
N PRO A 367 -28.88 -10.57 -15.51
CA PRO A 367 -29.60 -9.31 -15.72
C PRO A 367 -30.02 -8.66 -14.39
N GLY A 368 -29.80 -7.35 -14.25
CA GLY A 368 -29.98 -6.59 -13.01
C GLY A 368 -28.87 -6.77 -11.96
N GLY A 369 -27.89 -7.64 -12.20
CA GLY A 369 -26.71 -7.80 -11.32
C GLY A 369 -25.81 -6.59 -11.33
N VAL A 370 -25.00 -6.43 -10.28
CA VAL A 370 -24.11 -5.27 -10.07
C VAL A 370 -22.66 -5.72 -9.95
N LEU A 371 -21.77 -5.00 -10.59
CA LEU A 371 -20.33 -5.13 -10.40
C LEU A 371 -19.79 -3.83 -9.77
N THR A 372 -18.99 -3.98 -8.72
CA THR A 372 -18.19 -2.89 -8.17
C THR A 372 -16.74 -3.10 -8.61
N TYR A 373 -16.25 -2.21 -9.45
CA TYR A 373 -14.84 -2.12 -9.83
C TYR A 373 -14.10 -1.24 -8.84
N SER A 374 -12.88 -1.61 -8.44
CA SER A 374 -12.05 -0.76 -7.58
C SER A 374 -10.56 -0.93 -7.84
N THR A 375 -9.82 0.16 -7.58
CA THR A 375 -8.35 0.19 -7.59
C THR A 375 -7.83 0.99 -6.40
N CYS A 376 -6.56 0.74 -6.05
CA CYS A 376 -5.78 1.62 -5.19
C CYS A 376 -4.81 2.48 -6.04
N SER A 377 -5.30 3.04 -7.13
CA SER A 377 -4.56 3.95 -8.02
C SER A 377 -5.20 5.34 -8.04
N THR A 378 -4.37 6.35 -8.34
CA THR A 378 -4.82 7.71 -8.62
C THR A 378 -4.85 8.03 -10.12
N GLU A 379 -4.46 7.08 -10.97
CA GLU A 379 -4.24 7.32 -12.38
C GLU A 379 -5.50 7.02 -13.20
N PRO A 380 -5.93 7.95 -14.09
CA PRO A 380 -7.15 7.79 -14.90
C PRO A 380 -7.15 6.54 -15.76
N GLU A 381 -5.98 6.15 -16.29
CA GLU A 381 -5.80 4.97 -17.13
C GLU A 381 -6.21 3.67 -16.41
N GLU A 382 -6.14 3.64 -15.08
CA GLU A 382 -6.54 2.50 -14.27
C GLU A 382 -7.95 2.65 -13.68
N ASN A 383 -8.55 3.82 -13.82
CA ASN A 383 -9.79 4.24 -13.16
C ASN A 383 -10.88 4.58 -14.18
N GLU A 384 -11.04 5.86 -14.46
CA GLU A 384 -12.12 6.38 -15.32
C GLU A 384 -12.04 5.82 -16.72
N GLU A 385 -10.85 5.78 -17.32
CA GLU A 385 -10.66 5.35 -18.70
C GLU A 385 -11.01 3.87 -18.90
N VAL A 386 -10.74 3.01 -17.90
CA VAL A 386 -11.16 1.59 -17.92
C VAL A 386 -12.69 1.48 -17.97
N ILE A 387 -13.38 2.29 -17.15
CA ILE A 387 -14.84 2.24 -17.09
C ILE A 387 -15.46 2.83 -18.36
N GLU A 388 -14.93 3.94 -18.87
CA GLU A 388 -15.40 4.62 -20.07
C GLU A 388 -15.23 3.75 -21.31
N GLU A 389 -14.05 3.10 -21.49
CA GLU A 389 -13.81 2.15 -22.57
C GLU A 389 -14.79 0.97 -22.50
N PHE A 390 -14.93 0.37 -21.31
CA PHE A 390 -15.85 -0.75 -21.11
C PHE A 390 -17.31 -0.37 -21.40
N LEU A 391 -17.80 0.77 -20.94
CA LEU A 391 -19.17 1.24 -21.20
C LEU A 391 -19.39 1.56 -22.67
N GLY A 392 -18.35 1.97 -23.39
CA GLY A 392 -18.41 2.19 -24.84
C GLY A 392 -18.54 0.90 -25.67
N GLU A 393 -18.03 -0.21 -25.14
CA GLU A 393 -18.04 -1.51 -25.84
C GLU A 393 -19.21 -2.42 -25.41
N GLU A 394 -19.75 -2.26 -24.20
CA GLU A 394 -20.79 -3.15 -23.63
C GLU A 394 -22.15 -2.39 -23.50
N PRO A 395 -23.04 -2.51 -24.50
CA PRO A 395 -24.31 -1.80 -24.54
C PRO A 395 -25.29 -2.21 -23.42
N ASN A 396 -25.07 -3.36 -22.78
CA ASN A 396 -25.88 -3.83 -21.66
C ASN A 396 -25.31 -3.40 -20.30
N ALA A 397 -24.32 -2.51 -20.27
CA ALA A 397 -23.75 -1.96 -19.05
C ALA A 397 -24.26 -0.54 -18.81
N ALA A 398 -24.57 -0.23 -17.55
CA ALA A 398 -24.91 1.14 -17.13
C ALA A 398 -24.19 1.48 -15.81
N LEU A 399 -23.59 2.66 -15.77
CA LEU A 399 -22.99 3.20 -14.55
C LEU A 399 -24.07 3.51 -13.51
N ILE A 400 -23.81 3.19 -12.24
CA ILE A 400 -24.68 3.51 -11.10
C ILE A 400 -24.07 4.64 -10.29
N GLY A 401 -24.68 5.80 -10.32
CA GLY A 401 -24.19 6.98 -9.58
C GLY A 401 -22.88 7.54 -10.14
N ASP A 402 -22.16 8.27 -9.29
CA ASP A 402 -20.89 8.88 -9.64
C ASP A 402 -19.70 7.95 -9.28
N PHE A 403 -18.55 8.26 -9.82
CA PHE A 403 -17.29 7.63 -9.40
C PHE A 403 -16.95 7.96 -7.95
N HIS A 404 -16.64 6.97 -7.17
CA HIS A 404 -16.17 7.14 -5.80
C HIS A 404 -14.65 7.33 -5.78
N ARG A 405 -14.16 8.38 -5.11
CA ARG A 405 -12.73 8.66 -4.93
C ARG A 405 -12.45 9.15 -3.52
N THR A 406 -11.39 8.63 -2.91
CA THR A 406 -10.89 9.10 -1.60
C THR A 406 -9.77 10.13 -1.75
N TYR A 407 -9.65 10.74 -2.94
CA TYR A 407 -8.64 11.76 -3.29
C TYR A 407 -9.23 12.72 -4.35
N PRO A 408 -8.66 13.89 -4.61
CA PRO A 408 -7.52 14.53 -3.96
C PRO A 408 -7.84 15.15 -2.59
N ALA A 409 -9.12 15.18 -2.20
CA ALA A 409 -9.57 15.74 -0.93
C ALA A 409 -8.93 14.99 0.27
N PRO A 410 -8.81 15.65 1.44
CA PRO A 410 -8.30 15.00 2.64
C PRO A 410 -9.13 13.77 3.03
N HIS A 411 -8.45 12.65 3.24
CA HIS A 411 -9.04 11.37 3.65
C HIS A 411 -8.09 10.63 4.61
N PRO A 412 -8.57 9.96 5.67
CA PRO A 412 -7.70 9.27 6.63
C PRO A 412 -6.99 8.03 6.07
N GLY A 413 -7.62 7.32 5.12
CA GLY A 413 -7.07 6.14 4.45
C GLY A 413 -6.23 6.48 3.22
N ASP A 414 -5.80 5.46 2.48
CA ASP A 414 -5.10 5.57 1.20
C ASP A 414 -6.01 6.10 0.08
N CYS A 415 -5.45 6.33 -1.11
CA CYS A 415 -6.21 6.79 -2.28
C CYS A 415 -6.81 5.58 -3.00
N PHE A 416 -8.13 5.55 -3.08
CA PHE A 416 -8.90 4.53 -3.79
C PHE A 416 -9.87 5.16 -4.78
N PHE A 417 -10.13 4.40 -5.85
CA PHE A 417 -11.19 4.66 -6.82
C PHE A 417 -12.18 3.49 -6.82
N ALA A 418 -13.46 3.77 -7.04
CA ALA A 418 -14.45 2.74 -7.38
C ALA A 418 -15.53 3.26 -8.31
N ALA A 419 -16.08 2.34 -9.09
CA ALA A 419 -17.24 2.52 -9.95
C ALA A 419 -18.19 1.34 -9.81
N ARG A 420 -19.49 1.60 -9.85
CA ARG A 420 -20.52 0.56 -9.81
C ARG A 420 -21.20 0.48 -11.17
N VAL A 421 -21.25 -0.73 -11.73
CA VAL A 421 -21.85 -0.97 -13.05
C VAL A 421 -22.95 -2.02 -12.92
N ARG A 422 -24.11 -1.74 -13.50
CA ARG A 422 -25.27 -2.67 -13.56
C ARG A 422 -25.36 -3.31 -14.92
N ARG A 423 -25.68 -4.60 -14.96
CA ARG A 423 -26.10 -5.28 -16.19
C ARG A 423 -27.56 -4.94 -16.46
N VAL A 424 -27.84 -4.18 -17.54
CA VAL A 424 -29.18 -3.85 -18.04
C VAL A 424 -29.49 -4.75 -19.24
N GLY A 425 -30.75 -5.10 -19.41
CA GLY A 425 -31.14 -5.96 -20.50
C GLY A 425 -31.08 -7.48 -20.19
N PRO A 426 -31.53 -8.29 -21.12
CA PRO A 426 -31.64 -9.74 -20.97
C PRO A 426 -30.29 -10.45 -20.89
#